data_18e76baaa64613f58fe068532a7451ce
#
_entry.id   18e76baaa64613f58fe068532a7451ce
#
_cell.length_a   1.000
_cell.length_b   1.000
_cell.length_c   1.000
_cell.angle_alpha   90.00
_cell.angle_beta   90.00
_cell.angle_gamma   90.00
#
_symmetry.space_group_name_H-M   'P 1'
#
loop_
_entity.id
_entity.type
_entity.pdbx_description
1 polymer ?
#
loop_
_entity_poly.entity_id
_entity_poly.type
_entity_poly.pdbx_seq_one_letter_code
_entity_poly.pdbx_strand_id
1 'polypeptide(L)'
;DGVEYLDAPQMVNGKFVSVVAPRADHPDRDHLRGGEKQWPQTLVVQGELGTTSPYAVDKIPLPRDNPWNALLYGSGHDFLSDGSAVLCTMQGDIWQATGLDSGLQKVSWRRIASGLFQPLGMVVHDDQIFVIGRDQLTRLHDLNQDGEIDYYECFSRALETSASGHDFTCDLWRDSAGRFYTASGKQGVMRI
;
A
#
# COMPACT_ATOMS: atom_id res chain seq x y z
N ASP A 1 8.62 -17.27 31.76
CA ASP A 1 9.63 -16.33 31.26
C ASP A 1 8.92 -15.01 31.08
N GLY A 2 9.10 -14.11 32.07
CA GLY A 2 8.31 -12.91 32.19
C GLY A 2 8.64 -11.84 31.16
N VAL A 3 7.99 -11.88 30.03
CA VAL A 3 7.90 -10.73 29.13
C VAL A 3 6.96 -9.74 29.77
N GLU A 4 7.51 -8.73 30.44
CA GLU A 4 6.71 -7.59 30.85
C GLU A 4 6.36 -6.76 29.61
N TYR A 5 5.16 -6.94 29.10
CA TYR A 5 4.56 -6.00 28.19
C TYR A 5 4.19 -4.75 28.96
N LEU A 6 4.61 -3.60 28.50
CA LEU A 6 4.06 -2.33 28.95
C LEU A 6 2.62 -2.27 28.45
N ASP A 7 1.72 -2.46 29.38
CA ASP A 7 0.34 -2.09 29.48
C ASP A 7 -0.74 -3.14 29.27
N ALA A 8 -1.46 -3.31 30.38
CA ALA A 8 -2.89 -3.57 30.30
C ALA A 8 -3.58 -2.40 29.54
N PRO A 9 -4.62 -2.66 28.75
CA PRO A 9 -5.33 -1.62 28.04
C PRO A 9 -5.82 -0.55 29.01
N GLN A 10 -5.34 0.68 28.84
CA GLN A 10 -5.75 1.81 29.67
C GLN A 10 -6.88 2.58 28.99
N MET A 11 -7.87 2.98 29.76
CA MET A 11 -8.90 3.91 29.31
C MET A 11 -8.37 5.34 29.41
N VAL A 12 -8.07 5.96 28.24
CA VAL A 12 -7.72 7.36 28.17
C VAL A 12 -8.84 8.09 27.44
N ASN A 13 -9.47 9.05 28.10
CA ASN A 13 -10.59 9.84 27.56
C ASN A 13 -11.74 8.98 26.98
N GLY A 14 -12.09 7.89 27.66
CA GLY A 14 -13.19 7.01 27.25
C GLY A 14 -12.89 6.10 26.06
N LYS A 15 -11.64 6.01 25.64
CA LYS A 15 -11.18 5.06 24.60
C LYS A 15 -10.15 4.10 25.16
N PHE A 16 -10.27 2.83 24.80
CA PHE A 16 -9.20 1.87 25.07
C PHE A 16 -7.99 2.20 24.19
N VAL A 17 -6.86 2.50 24.81
CA VAL A 17 -5.57 2.63 24.13
C VAL A 17 -4.72 1.45 24.58
N SER A 18 -4.44 0.54 23.67
CA SER A 18 -3.47 -0.53 23.89
C SER A 18 -2.19 -0.16 23.18
N VAL A 19 -1.15 0.18 23.93
CA VAL A 19 0.21 0.30 23.41
C VAL A 19 0.96 -0.93 23.88
N VAL A 20 1.04 -1.94 23.06
CA VAL A 20 1.90 -3.09 23.29
C VAL A 20 3.25 -2.76 22.65
N ALA A 21 4.17 -2.20 23.41
CA ALA A 21 5.55 -2.06 22.99
C ALA A 21 6.42 -2.98 23.86
N PRO A 22 7.27 -3.84 23.27
CA PRO A 22 8.26 -4.59 24.05
C PRO A 22 9.21 -3.60 24.73
N ARG A 23 9.67 -3.97 25.93
CA ARG A 23 10.69 -3.20 26.64
C ARG A 23 11.92 -2.93 25.76
N ALA A 24 12.65 -1.87 26.07
CA ALA A 24 13.83 -1.43 25.32
C ALA A 24 14.90 -2.51 25.11
N ASP A 25 14.94 -3.49 25.99
CA ASP A 25 15.89 -4.59 26.05
C ASP A 25 15.30 -5.95 25.61
N HIS A 26 14.05 -5.97 25.08
CA HIS A 26 13.44 -7.22 24.63
C HIS A 26 14.08 -7.68 23.30
N PRO A 27 14.42 -8.98 23.16
CA PRO A 27 15.06 -9.51 21.94
C PRO A 27 14.20 -9.32 20.68
N ASP A 28 12.88 -9.24 20.83
CA ASP A 28 11.96 -9.00 19.70
C ASP A 28 11.95 -7.54 19.19
N ARG A 29 12.66 -6.64 19.86
CA ARG A 29 12.74 -5.24 19.41
C ARG A 29 13.38 -5.07 18.05
N ASP A 30 14.26 -5.96 17.69
CA ASP A 30 14.92 -5.92 16.37
C ASP A 30 13.91 -6.25 15.26
N HIS A 31 12.88 -7.04 15.54
CA HIS A 31 11.77 -7.29 14.60
C HIS A 31 10.87 -6.09 14.37
N LEU A 32 10.93 -5.07 15.25
CA LEU A 32 10.19 -3.80 15.09
C LEU A 32 10.98 -2.74 14.31
N ARG A 33 12.14 -3.07 13.78
CA ARG A 33 13.00 -2.13 13.05
C ARG A 33 12.98 -2.33 11.53
N GLY A 34 12.17 -3.25 11.06
CA GLY A 34 12.20 -3.73 9.69
C GLY A 34 13.20 -4.87 9.49
N GLY A 35 13.00 -5.62 8.43
CA GLY A 35 13.82 -6.76 8.03
C GLY A 35 14.71 -6.48 6.83
N GLU A 36 15.39 -7.50 6.35
CA GLU A 36 16.05 -7.44 5.04
C GLU A 36 15.01 -7.54 3.92
N LYS A 37 15.30 -6.91 2.80
CA LYS A 37 14.41 -6.94 1.62
C LYS A 37 14.10 -8.37 1.17
N GLN A 38 12.82 -8.65 1.03
CA GLN A 38 12.33 -9.90 0.46
C GLN A 38 12.34 -9.86 -1.08
N TRP A 39 12.19 -8.67 -1.67
CA TRP A 39 12.12 -8.46 -3.12
C TRP A 39 13.16 -7.43 -3.62
N PRO A 40 14.48 -7.70 -3.46
CA PRO A 40 15.53 -6.73 -3.77
C PRO A 40 15.69 -6.46 -5.28
N GLN A 41 15.05 -7.27 -6.14
CA GLN A 41 15.20 -7.16 -7.59
C GLN A 41 14.48 -5.94 -8.15
N THR A 42 15.16 -5.28 -9.09
CA THR A 42 14.59 -4.21 -9.89
C THR A 42 14.39 -4.70 -11.32
N LEU A 43 13.20 -4.53 -11.86
CA LEU A 43 12.81 -4.91 -13.21
C LEU A 43 12.73 -3.65 -14.07
N VAL A 44 13.43 -3.65 -15.20
CA VAL A 44 13.50 -2.47 -16.08
C VAL A 44 12.68 -2.71 -17.33
N VAL A 45 11.82 -1.73 -17.64
CA VAL A 45 11.04 -1.71 -18.88
C VAL A 45 11.28 -0.38 -19.62
N GLN A 46 11.01 -0.35 -20.90
CA GLN A 46 10.98 0.87 -21.69
C GLN A 46 9.53 1.25 -21.97
N GLY A 47 9.19 2.51 -21.74
CA GLY A 47 7.88 3.06 -22.08
C GLY A 47 7.77 3.42 -23.56
N GLU A 48 6.56 3.68 -23.98
CA GLU A 48 6.22 4.13 -25.33
C GLU A 48 5.58 5.51 -25.25
N LEU A 49 6.15 6.49 -25.93
CA LEU A 49 5.58 7.82 -26.01
C LEU A 49 4.46 7.88 -27.06
N GLY A 50 3.36 8.50 -26.68
CA GLY A 50 2.26 8.76 -27.60
C GLY A 50 2.61 9.83 -28.62
N THR A 51 2.13 9.65 -29.84
CA THR A 51 2.39 10.60 -30.98
C THR A 51 1.12 11.20 -31.54
N THR A 52 -0.05 10.83 -31.02
CA THR A 52 -1.35 11.30 -31.53
C THR A 52 -1.70 12.70 -31.01
N SER A 53 -2.34 13.51 -31.86
CA SER A 53 -2.84 14.82 -31.49
C SER A 53 -4.39 14.81 -31.57
N PRO A 54 -5.12 15.53 -30.69
CA PRO A 54 -4.62 16.47 -29.66
C PRO A 54 -4.24 15.81 -28.33
N TYR A 55 -4.51 14.52 -28.13
CA TYR A 55 -4.20 13.80 -26.90
C TYR A 55 -3.20 12.67 -27.20
N ALA A 56 -2.01 12.79 -26.63
CA ALA A 56 -1.03 11.71 -26.62
C ALA A 56 -1.23 10.84 -25.39
N VAL A 57 -1.04 9.52 -25.55
CA VAL A 57 -1.09 8.56 -24.44
C VAL A 57 0.25 7.85 -24.38
N ASP A 58 1.02 8.15 -23.35
CA ASP A 58 2.24 7.42 -23.06
C ASP A 58 1.88 6.11 -22.36
N LYS A 59 2.62 5.05 -22.69
CA LYS A 59 2.41 3.73 -22.09
C LYS A 59 3.62 3.31 -21.28
N ILE A 60 3.38 2.91 -20.05
CA ILE A 60 4.38 2.33 -19.16
C ILE A 60 4.04 0.85 -18.99
N PRO A 61 4.81 -0.07 -19.61
CA PRO A 61 4.55 -1.50 -19.49
C PRO A 61 4.69 -1.97 -18.03
N LEU A 62 3.82 -2.87 -17.62
CA LEU A 62 3.96 -3.57 -16.35
C LEU A 62 4.99 -4.70 -16.50
N PRO A 63 5.83 -4.99 -15.49
CA PRO A 63 6.84 -6.04 -15.53
C PRO A 63 6.21 -7.43 -15.37
N ARG A 64 5.47 -7.88 -16.40
CA ARG A 64 4.73 -9.14 -16.36
C ARG A 64 5.64 -10.35 -16.30
N ASP A 65 6.82 -10.25 -16.93
CA ASP A 65 7.88 -11.23 -16.77
C ASP A 65 8.72 -10.88 -15.54
N ASN A 66 8.38 -11.52 -14.42
CA ASN A 66 9.00 -11.24 -13.13
C ASN A 66 9.36 -12.56 -12.41
N PRO A 67 10.41 -12.56 -11.55
CA PRO A 67 10.95 -13.79 -10.95
C PRO A 67 10.00 -14.46 -9.95
N TRP A 68 8.93 -13.78 -9.54
CA TRP A 68 7.95 -14.30 -8.57
C TRP A 68 6.71 -14.88 -9.23
N ASN A 69 6.62 -14.85 -10.55
CA ASN A 69 5.40 -15.19 -11.31
C ASN A 69 4.17 -14.42 -10.79
N ALA A 70 4.39 -13.21 -10.27
CA ALA A 70 3.32 -12.38 -9.77
C ALA A 70 2.45 -11.89 -10.92
N LEU A 71 1.14 -12.03 -10.76
CA LEU A 71 0.16 -11.50 -11.71
C LEU A 71 -0.03 -10.00 -11.41
N LEU A 72 0.07 -9.17 -12.44
CA LEU A 72 -0.09 -7.73 -12.32
C LEU A 72 -1.40 -7.27 -12.97
N TYR A 73 -2.49 -7.36 -12.22
CA TYR A 73 -3.74 -6.68 -12.56
C TYR A 73 -3.83 -5.40 -11.73
N GLY A 74 -3.31 -4.29 -12.30
CA GLY A 74 -3.31 -2.97 -11.65
C GLY A 74 -4.73 -2.52 -11.32
N SER A 75 -4.93 -2.07 -10.09
CA SER A 75 -6.25 -1.74 -9.55
C SER A 75 -6.34 -0.35 -8.90
N GLY A 76 -5.24 0.26 -8.57
CA GLY A 76 -5.15 1.61 -8.06
C GLY A 76 -3.72 2.11 -8.12
N HIS A 77 -3.53 3.41 -8.25
CA HIS A 77 -2.20 4.03 -8.29
C HIS A 77 -2.22 5.43 -7.71
N ASP A 78 -1.07 5.89 -7.26
CA ASP A 78 -0.84 7.27 -6.85
C ASP A 78 0.68 7.57 -6.94
N PHE A 79 1.09 8.77 -6.59
CA PHE A 79 2.47 9.23 -6.72
C PHE A 79 3.06 9.63 -5.37
N LEU A 80 4.33 9.30 -5.16
CA LEU A 80 5.14 9.81 -4.07
C LEU A 80 5.68 11.20 -4.41
N SER A 81 6.14 11.94 -3.40
CA SER A 81 6.66 13.30 -3.57
C SER A 81 7.90 13.40 -4.45
N ASP A 82 8.66 12.30 -4.59
CA ASP A 82 9.82 12.20 -5.48
C ASP A 82 9.44 11.98 -6.95
N GLY A 83 8.14 11.89 -7.27
CA GLY A 83 7.61 11.65 -8.61
C GLY A 83 7.56 10.17 -9.01
N SER A 84 7.95 9.25 -8.15
CA SER A 84 7.73 7.83 -8.40
C SER A 84 6.25 7.46 -8.25
N ALA A 85 5.77 6.52 -9.06
CA ALA A 85 4.42 6.00 -8.94
C ALA A 85 4.40 4.76 -8.05
N VAL A 86 3.32 4.59 -7.31
CA VAL A 86 2.97 3.35 -6.63
C VAL A 86 1.70 2.78 -7.23
N LEU A 87 1.66 1.47 -7.39
CA LEU A 87 0.56 0.72 -8.01
C LEU A 87 0.18 -0.43 -7.10
N CYS A 88 -1.09 -0.55 -6.74
CA CYS A 88 -1.60 -1.79 -6.14
C CYS A 88 -2.14 -2.72 -7.23
N THR A 89 -2.08 -4.02 -6.97
CA THR A 89 -2.66 -5.05 -7.82
C THR A 89 -3.77 -5.78 -7.10
N MET A 90 -4.79 -6.20 -7.82
CA MET A 90 -5.91 -6.98 -7.27
C MET A 90 -5.44 -8.28 -6.57
N GLN A 91 -4.25 -8.78 -6.89
CA GLN A 91 -3.64 -9.95 -6.26
C GLN A 91 -3.03 -9.67 -4.89
N GLY A 92 -2.90 -8.38 -4.51
CA GLY A 92 -2.44 -7.98 -3.19
C GLY A 92 -1.01 -7.47 -3.11
N ASP A 93 -0.39 -7.17 -4.24
CA ASP A 93 0.95 -6.60 -4.30
C ASP A 93 0.91 -5.08 -4.43
N ILE A 94 1.96 -4.44 -3.90
CA ILE A 94 2.28 -3.04 -4.18
C ILE A 94 3.59 -2.98 -4.94
N TRP A 95 3.58 -2.22 -6.02
CA TRP A 95 4.72 -2.01 -6.88
C TRP A 95 5.06 -0.52 -6.95
N GLN A 96 6.35 -0.20 -6.94
CA GLN A 96 6.85 1.15 -7.16
C GLN A 96 7.51 1.25 -8.52
N ALA A 97 7.19 2.30 -9.28
CA ALA A 97 7.83 2.63 -10.54
C ALA A 97 8.63 3.92 -10.41
N THR A 98 9.88 3.89 -10.79
CA THR A 98 10.78 5.06 -10.82
C THR A 98 11.28 5.30 -12.24
N GLY A 99 11.86 6.47 -12.51
CA GLY A 99 12.33 6.83 -13.86
C GLY A 99 11.19 7.22 -14.80
N LEU A 100 10.14 7.81 -14.25
CA LEU A 100 8.98 8.33 -15.00
C LEU A 100 9.29 9.72 -15.58
N ASP A 101 10.40 9.81 -16.28
CA ASP A 101 10.84 11.04 -16.96
C ASP A 101 10.15 11.20 -18.34
N SER A 102 10.38 12.34 -18.97
CA SER A 102 9.77 12.67 -20.26
C SER A 102 10.14 11.73 -21.41
N GLY A 103 11.18 10.91 -21.24
CA GLY A 103 11.65 9.97 -22.26
C GLY A 103 11.18 8.54 -22.07
N LEU A 104 10.81 8.16 -20.86
CA LEU A 104 10.39 6.81 -20.44
C LEU A 104 11.34 5.68 -20.91
N GLN A 105 12.62 6.01 -21.15
CA GLN A 105 13.58 5.05 -21.71
C GLN A 105 13.97 3.96 -20.72
N LYS A 106 13.89 4.24 -19.42
CA LYS A 106 14.29 3.33 -18.36
C LYS A 106 13.38 3.48 -17.16
N VAL A 107 12.22 2.83 -17.22
CA VAL A 107 11.32 2.74 -16.06
C VAL A 107 11.69 1.51 -15.24
N SER A 108 11.92 1.72 -13.95
CA SER A 108 12.36 0.69 -13.03
C SER A 108 11.22 0.34 -12.07
N TRP A 109 10.84 -0.93 -12.03
CA TRP A 109 9.79 -1.45 -11.18
C TRP A 109 10.38 -2.27 -10.02
N ARG A 110 9.87 -2.05 -8.83
CA ARG A 110 10.15 -2.86 -7.65
C ARG A 110 8.85 -3.30 -6.99
N ARG A 111 8.80 -4.56 -6.54
CA ARG A 111 7.77 -5.02 -5.63
C ARG A 111 8.14 -4.55 -4.24
N ILE A 112 7.27 -3.82 -3.55
CA ILE A 112 7.56 -3.22 -2.24
C ILE A 112 6.67 -3.77 -1.12
N ALA A 113 5.57 -4.44 -1.47
CA ALA A 113 4.69 -5.10 -0.51
C ALA A 113 3.91 -6.23 -1.19
N SER A 114 3.39 -7.17 -0.39
CA SER A 114 2.54 -8.27 -0.84
C SER A 114 1.63 -8.77 0.28
N GLY A 115 0.56 -9.46 -0.07
CA GLY A 115 -0.32 -10.14 0.87
C GLY A 115 -1.56 -9.34 1.29
N LEU A 116 -1.85 -8.22 0.64
CA LEU A 116 -3.09 -7.48 0.83
C LEU A 116 -4.29 -8.23 0.25
N PHE A 117 -5.47 -8.05 0.84
CA PHE A 117 -6.67 -8.74 0.39
C PHE A 117 -7.43 -7.94 -0.67
N GLN A 118 -7.20 -8.26 -1.94
CA GLN A 118 -7.88 -7.71 -3.13
C GLN A 118 -8.00 -6.18 -3.08
N PRO A 119 -6.87 -5.43 -3.02
CA PRO A 119 -6.93 -3.99 -3.02
C PRO A 119 -7.40 -3.45 -4.37
N LEU A 120 -8.34 -2.50 -4.35
CA LEU A 120 -8.88 -1.85 -5.55
C LEU A 120 -8.81 -0.33 -5.48
N GLY A 121 -8.04 0.22 -4.58
CA GLY A 121 -7.78 1.66 -4.47
C GLY A 121 -6.64 1.93 -3.53
N MET A 122 -5.95 3.02 -3.77
CA MET A 122 -4.88 3.51 -2.93
C MET A 122 -4.76 5.02 -3.01
N VAL A 123 -4.17 5.60 -1.98
CA VAL A 123 -3.84 7.03 -1.92
C VAL A 123 -2.51 7.21 -1.21
N VAL A 124 -1.70 8.13 -1.69
CA VAL A 124 -0.49 8.61 -1.04
C VAL A 124 -0.76 9.96 -0.37
N HIS A 125 -0.33 10.11 0.88
CA HIS A 125 -0.39 11.38 1.57
C HIS A 125 0.84 11.52 2.47
N ASP A 126 1.58 12.61 2.28
CA ASP A 126 2.87 12.86 2.95
C ASP A 126 3.81 11.64 2.86
N ASP A 127 3.92 11.08 1.65
CA ASP A 127 4.67 9.86 1.32
C ASP A 127 4.25 8.60 2.09
N GLN A 128 3.11 8.63 2.74
CA GLN A 128 2.51 7.46 3.36
C GLN A 128 1.48 6.83 2.43
N ILE A 129 1.59 5.53 2.25
CA ILE A 129 0.75 4.75 1.35
C ILE A 129 -0.42 4.17 2.14
N PHE A 130 -1.64 4.50 1.71
CA PHE A 130 -2.88 3.92 2.22
C PHE A 130 -3.54 3.09 1.14
N VAL A 131 -3.96 1.88 1.48
CA VAL A 131 -4.54 0.93 0.52
C VAL A 131 -5.86 0.40 1.05
N ILE A 132 -6.91 0.48 0.23
CA ILE A 132 -8.20 -0.10 0.57
C ILE A 132 -8.31 -1.51 0.02
N GLY A 133 -8.43 -2.47 0.92
CA GLY A 133 -8.75 -3.86 0.62
C GLY A 133 -10.24 -4.16 0.81
N ARG A 134 -10.64 -5.41 0.63
CA ARG A 134 -12.02 -5.83 0.92
C ARG A 134 -12.34 -5.86 2.41
N ASP A 135 -11.34 -5.94 3.26
CA ASP A 135 -11.43 -6.16 4.70
C ASP A 135 -11.13 -4.90 5.53
N GLN A 136 -10.24 -4.06 5.05
CA GLN A 136 -9.75 -2.93 5.82
C GLN A 136 -9.08 -1.84 4.97
N LEU A 137 -8.96 -0.65 5.55
CA LEU A 137 -8.01 0.37 5.13
C LEU A 137 -6.68 0.09 5.82
N THR A 138 -5.64 -0.17 5.05
CA THR A 138 -4.29 -0.48 5.52
C THR A 138 -3.36 0.69 5.25
N ARG A 139 -2.56 1.08 6.24
CA ARG A 139 -1.42 1.98 6.07
C ARG A 139 -0.14 1.17 6.06
N LEU A 140 0.72 1.46 5.09
CA LEU A 140 1.97 0.74 4.88
C LEU A 140 3.14 1.52 5.47
N HIS A 141 4.05 0.82 6.16
CA HIS A 141 5.21 1.40 6.81
C HIS A 141 6.48 0.70 6.38
N ASP A 142 7.44 1.49 5.90
CA ASP A 142 8.85 1.14 5.74
C ASP A 142 9.57 1.63 6.99
N LEU A 143 9.89 0.72 7.91
CA LEU A 143 10.41 1.05 9.23
C LEU A 143 11.90 1.36 9.22
N ASN A 144 12.65 0.74 8.30
CA ASN A 144 14.10 0.87 8.17
C ASN A 144 14.53 1.79 7.02
N GLN A 145 13.56 2.33 6.26
CA GLN A 145 13.74 3.23 5.12
C GLN A 145 14.57 2.62 3.97
N ASP A 146 14.40 1.33 3.73
CA ASP A 146 15.07 0.64 2.64
C ASP A 146 14.24 0.60 1.35
N GLY A 147 12.99 1.09 1.42
CA GLY A 147 12.04 1.17 0.32
C GLY A 147 11.24 -0.11 0.11
N GLU A 148 11.21 -1.03 1.07
CA GLU A 148 10.31 -2.16 1.16
C GLU A 148 9.43 -2.05 2.42
N ILE A 149 8.20 -2.49 2.36
CA ILE A 149 7.25 -2.34 3.46
C ILE A 149 7.46 -3.45 4.49
N ASP A 150 7.71 -3.05 5.73
CA ASP A 150 7.93 -3.95 6.86
C ASP A 150 6.67 -4.20 7.70
N TYR A 151 5.77 -3.21 7.77
CA TYR A 151 4.64 -3.27 8.67
C TYR A 151 3.35 -2.77 8.01
N TYR A 152 2.27 -3.53 8.22
CA TYR A 152 0.94 -3.28 7.70
C TYR A 152 0.03 -2.91 8.87
N GLU A 153 -0.26 -1.63 9.02
CA GLU A 153 -1.16 -1.12 10.05
C GLU A 153 -2.61 -1.25 9.59
N CYS A 154 -3.44 -1.92 10.38
CA CYS A 154 -4.87 -1.84 10.21
C CYS A 154 -5.35 -0.45 10.62
N PHE A 155 -5.38 0.49 9.68
CA PHE A 155 -5.77 1.88 9.92
C PHE A 155 -7.27 2.01 10.26
N SER A 156 -8.12 1.25 9.57
CA SER A 156 -9.56 1.19 9.85
C SER A 156 -10.17 -0.13 9.40
N ARG A 157 -11.03 -0.69 10.25
CA ARG A 157 -11.87 -1.86 9.96
C ARG A 157 -13.35 -1.51 9.81
N ALA A 158 -13.66 -0.30 9.35
CA ALA A 158 -15.04 0.15 9.15
C ALA A 158 -15.77 -0.59 8.00
N LEU A 159 -15.05 -1.41 7.24
CA LEU A 159 -15.57 -2.17 6.11
C LEU A 159 -16.25 -3.46 6.58
N GLU A 160 -17.42 -3.74 6.01
CA GLU A 160 -18.09 -5.04 6.17
C GLU A 160 -17.70 -5.96 5.02
N THR A 161 -16.88 -6.96 5.32
CA THR A 161 -16.56 -8.02 4.36
C THR A 161 -17.77 -8.94 4.20
N SER A 162 -18.19 -9.18 2.96
CA SER A 162 -19.25 -10.12 2.64
C SER A 162 -18.71 -11.40 2.00
N ALA A 163 -19.49 -12.49 2.05
CA ALA A 163 -19.19 -13.71 1.35
C ALA A 163 -19.45 -13.63 -0.16
N SER A 164 -20.00 -12.51 -0.64
CA SER A 164 -20.28 -12.32 -2.08
C SER A 164 -18.99 -12.10 -2.86
N GLY A 165 -18.80 -12.86 -3.94
CA GLY A 165 -17.66 -12.72 -4.84
C GLY A 165 -17.63 -11.39 -5.61
N HIS A 166 -18.74 -10.66 -5.63
CA HIS A 166 -18.89 -9.39 -6.38
C HIS A 166 -19.02 -8.16 -5.49
N ASP A 167 -18.83 -8.29 -4.18
CA ASP A 167 -18.86 -7.16 -3.24
C ASP A 167 -17.44 -6.64 -3.03
N PHE A 168 -17.00 -5.77 -3.92
CA PHE A 168 -15.71 -5.12 -3.87
C PHE A 168 -15.82 -3.74 -3.23
N THR A 169 -14.79 -3.36 -2.51
CA THR A 169 -14.56 -1.98 -2.08
C THR A 169 -13.65 -1.33 -3.10
N CYS A 170 -14.18 -0.34 -3.80
CA CYS A 170 -13.52 0.25 -4.96
C CYS A 170 -13.10 1.68 -4.69
N ASP A 171 -11.94 2.03 -5.24
CA ASP A 171 -11.34 3.35 -5.15
C ASP A 171 -11.04 3.80 -3.71
N LEU A 172 -10.15 4.72 -3.56
CA LEU A 172 -9.83 5.37 -2.30
C LEU A 172 -9.48 6.83 -2.60
N TRP A 173 -10.11 7.73 -1.91
CA TRP A 173 -9.84 9.14 -2.00
C TRP A 173 -9.72 9.77 -0.62
N ARG A 174 -8.93 10.83 -0.48
CA ARG A 174 -8.72 11.56 0.78
C ARG A 174 -8.98 13.05 0.59
N ASP A 175 -9.79 13.65 1.45
CA ASP A 175 -10.03 15.09 1.42
C ASP A 175 -8.96 15.88 2.20
N SER A 176 -9.01 17.20 2.05
CA SER A 176 -8.09 18.12 2.74
C SER A 176 -8.24 18.13 4.26
N ALA A 177 -9.34 17.61 4.80
CA ALA A 177 -9.57 17.45 6.24
C ALA A 177 -9.06 16.11 6.77
N GLY A 178 -8.46 15.27 5.92
CA GLY A 178 -7.87 14.00 6.31
C GLY A 178 -8.80 12.81 6.33
N ARG A 179 -10.02 12.96 5.82
CA ARG A 179 -11.03 11.89 5.80
C ARG A 179 -10.88 11.08 4.52
N PHE A 180 -10.99 9.77 4.65
CA PHE A 180 -10.98 8.86 3.52
C PHE A 180 -12.39 8.56 3.03
N TYR A 181 -12.51 8.35 1.72
CA TYR A 181 -13.76 8.00 1.05
C TYR A 181 -13.52 6.81 0.14
N THR A 182 -14.45 5.87 0.18
CA THR A 182 -14.46 4.68 -0.67
C THR A 182 -15.90 4.27 -0.95
N ALA A 183 -16.12 3.32 -1.86
CA ALA A 183 -17.43 2.80 -2.17
C ALA A 183 -17.43 1.28 -2.23
N SER A 184 -18.51 0.67 -1.72
CA SER A 184 -18.79 -0.76 -1.94
C SER A 184 -20.21 -0.98 -2.41
N GLY A 185 -20.44 -2.08 -3.09
CA GLY A 185 -21.78 -2.44 -3.56
C GLY A 185 -22.78 -2.64 -2.42
N LYS A 186 -22.31 -3.07 -1.25
CA LYS A 186 -23.14 -3.34 -0.07
C LYS A 186 -23.37 -2.13 0.81
N GLN A 187 -22.31 -1.37 1.10
CA GLN A 187 -22.36 -0.26 2.07
C GLN A 187 -22.57 1.12 1.41
N GLY A 188 -22.50 1.20 0.07
CA GLY A 188 -22.56 2.46 -0.65
C GLY A 188 -21.26 3.27 -0.50
N VAL A 189 -21.39 4.60 -0.51
CA VAL A 189 -20.24 5.52 -0.32
C VAL A 189 -19.99 5.69 1.18
N MET A 190 -18.78 5.39 1.59
CA MET A 190 -18.35 5.44 2.99
C MET A 190 -17.33 6.56 3.20
N ARG A 191 -17.38 7.16 4.38
CA ARG A 191 -16.37 8.09 4.88
C ARG A 191 -15.73 7.49 6.13
N ILE A 192 -14.43 7.40 6.15
CA ILE A 192 -13.58 6.87 7.23
C ILE A 192 -12.77 8.01 7.85
#